data_d9c6feca5c34200d3b5bdb2faa3b4f0f
#
_entry.id   d9c6feca5c34200d3b5bdb2faa3b4f0f
#
_cell.length_a   1.000
_cell.length_b   1.000
_cell.length_c   1.000
_cell.angle_alpha   90.00
_cell.angle_beta   90.00
_cell.angle_gamma   90.00
#
_symmetry.space_group_name_H-M   'P 1'
#
loop_
_entity.id
_entity.type
_entity.pdbx_description
1 polymer ?
#
loop_
_entity_poly.entity_id
_entity_poly.type
_entity_poly.pdbx_seq_one_letter_code
_entity_poly.pdbx_strand_id
1 'polypeptide(L)'
;MQAAHQIATRATGEFNHLHEVVPWPDFAQQSLIVPLADDAARLASPTGLRVIKTHLEWARVPYTPQARYICVLRDPQDAFVSSYHFIRDVFCGPLMPSVKVRLQLFCSENFPFSWPAHVRGYWSARGLPTRLILTFEEMKSNPKPALARIAKFMGVELTAEEFAGVQQKSSFAYMKAARAKFKPPAMTPLASPDREMIRRGESGRSDELLSPPPAAADRRLVPRLFRPRRQPVAV
;
A
#
# COMPACT_ATOMS: atom_id res chain seq x y z
N MET A 1 2.00 -5.69 0.11
CA MET A 1 1.41 -6.91 0.70
C MET A 1 1.92 -8.17 0.00
N GLN A 2 1.54 -8.40 -1.25
CA GLN A 2 1.90 -9.63 -1.98
C GLN A 2 3.41 -9.93 -1.95
N ALA A 3 4.26 -8.96 -2.28
CA ALA A 3 5.71 -9.14 -2.22
C ALA A 3 6.21 -9.57 -0.82
N ALA A 4 5.75 -8.88 0.24
CA ALA A 4 6.14 -9.23 1.60
C ALA A 4 5.63 -10.62 2.01
N HIS A 5 4.41 -11.00 1.61
CA HIS A 5 3.87 -12.34 1.86
C HIS A 5 4.71 -13.41 1.15
N GLN A 6 5.03 -13.21 -0.14
CA GLN A 6 5.85 -14.16 -0.89
C GLN A 6 7.29 -14.26 -0.33
N ILE A 7 7.86 -13.16 0.19
CA ILE A 7 9.14 -13.19 0.88
C ILE A 7 9.03 -13.99 2.19
N ALA A 8 8.02 -13.71 3.01
CA ALA A 8 7.78 -14.43 4.27
C ALA A 8 7.61 -15.94 4.05
N THR A 9 6.98 -16.34 2.96
CA THR A 9 6.71 -17.74 2.60
C THR A 9 7.73 -18.35 1.65
N ARG A 10 8.84 -17.67 1.36
CA ARG A 10 9.89 -18.14 0.44
C ARG A 10 9.33 -18.56 -0.92
N ALA A 11 8.40 -17.78 -1.46
CA ALA A 11 7.67 -18.01 -2.70
C ALA A 11 6.74 -19.24 -2.73
N THR A 12 6.55 -19.95 -1.61
CA THR A 12 5.66 -21.13 -1.55
C THR A 12 4.24 -20.78 -1.12
N GLY A 13 4.00 -19.53 -0.65
CA GLY A 13 2.70 -19.11 -0.12
C GLY A 13 1.61 -19.09 -1.18
N GLU A 14 0.69 -20.07 -1.09
CA GLU A 14 -0.54 -20.12 -1.88
C GLU A 14 -1.74 -19.74 -1.01
N PHE A 15 -2.75 -19.18 -1.64
CA PHE A 15 -4.01 -18.78 -1.02
C PHE A 15 -5.11 -18.69 -2.08
N ASN A 16 -6.36 -18.82 -1.69
CA ASN A 16 -7.49 -18.54 -2.57
C ASN A 16 -7.79 -17.05 -2.61
N HIS A 17 -7.66 -16.38 -1.46
CA HIS A 17 -7.77 -14.94 -1.35
C HIS A 17 -6.69 -14.37 -0.41
N LEU A 18 -6.06 -13.25 -0.80
CA LEU A 18 -4.94 -12.67 -0.05
C LEU A 18 -5.28 -12.39 1.42
N HIS A 19 -6.50 -11.97 1.72
CA HIS A 19 -6.91 -11.64 3.09
C HIS A 19 -7.25 -12.86 3.96
N GLU A 20 -7.19 -14.08 3.43
CA GLU A 20 -7.18 -15.31 4.23
C GLU A 20 -5.86 -15.51 4.97
N VAL A 21 -4.78 -14.90 4.46
CA VAL A 21 -3.42 -15.04 5.03
C VAL A 21 -2.78 -13.71 5.43
N VAL A 22 -3.38 -12.58 5.03
CA VAL A 22 -2.94 -11.21 5.37
C VAL A 22 -4.07 -10.49 6.11
N PRO A 23 -4.03 -10.43 7.45
CA PRO A 23 -4.99 -9.67 8.24
C PRO A 23 -5.03 -8.20 7.83
N TRP A 24 -6.23 -7.62 7.87
CA TRP A 24 -6.45 -6.20 7.63
C TRP A 24 -7.31 -5.61 8.75
N PRO A 25 -6.70 -5.29 9.90
CA PRO A 25 -7.43 -4.91 11.12
C PRO A 25 -8.27 -3.64 10.99
N ASP A 26 -7.97 -2.77 10.01
CA ASP A 26 -8.79 -1.58 9.74
C ASP A 26 -10.25 -1.95 9.37
N PHE A 27 -10.48 -3.19 8.90
CA PHE A 27 -11.78 -3.73 8.48
C PHE A 27 -12.01 -5.16 8.99
N ALA A 28 -11.64 -5.42 10.24
CA ALA A 28 -11.68 -6.74 10.87
C ALA A 28 -13.07 -7.41 10.91
N GLN A 29 -14.13 -6.67 10.67
CA GLN A 29 -15.52 -7.18 10.68
C GLN A 29 -15.94 -7.87 9.37
N GLN A 30 -15.09 -7.85 8.35
CA GLN A 30 -15.36 -8.50 7.07
C GLN A 30 -15.01 -9.99 7.15
N SER A 31 -15.95 -10.86 6.89
CA SER A 31 -15.78 -12.32 6.97
C SER A 31 -14.66 -12.88 6.08
N LEU A 32 -14.32 -12.17 5.00
CA LEU A 32 -13.21 -12.53 4.11
C LEU A 32 -11.83 -12.26 4.70
N ILE A 33 -11.74 -11.45 5.77
CA ILE A 33 -10.48 -11.02 6.35
C ILE A 33 -10.18 -11.85 7.58
N VAL A 34 -9.07 -12.58 7.55
CA VAL A 34 -8.61 -13.36 8.69
C VAL A 34 -8.41 -12.46 9.93
N PRO A 35 -8.87 -12.86 11.11
CA PRO A 35 -8.70 -12.10 12.34
C PRO A 35 -7.23 -11.84 12.67
N LEU A 36 -6.93 -10.70 13.29
CA LEU A 36 -5.57 -10.37 13.70
C LEU A 36 -5.00 -11.37 14.71
N ALA A 37 -5.86 -11.95 15.55
CA ALA A 37 -5.47 -12.95 16.54
C ALA A 37 -5.15 -14.32 15.93
N ASP A 38 -5.55 -14.58 14.68
CA ASP A 38 -5.23 -15.81 13.98
C ASP A 38 -3.75 -15.84 13.59
N ASP A 39 -3.03 -16.84 14.05
CA ASP A 39 -1.59 -17.01 13.84
C ASP A 39 -1.26 -18.11 12.81
N ALA A 40 -2.25 -18.73 12.21
CA ALA A 40 -2.05 -19.85 11.29
C ALA A 40 -1.06 -19.52 10.16
N ALA A 41 -1.20 -18.34 9.54
CA ALA A 41 -0.28 -17.90 8.49
C ALA A 41 1.16 -17.71 8.97
N ARG A 42 1.38 -17.30 10.23
CA ARG A 42 2.71 -17.20 10.82
C ARG A 42 3.29 -18.58 11.11
N LEU A 43 2.50 -19.46 11.67
CA LEU A 43 2.91 -20.83 12.02
C LEU A 43 3.22 -21.65 10.77
N ALA A 44 2.48 -21.47 9.70
CA ALA A 44 2.73 -22.13 8.42
C ALA A 44 3.89 -21.51 7.62
N SER A 45 4.34 -20.30 8.00
CA SER A 45 5.41 -19.59 7.28
C SER A 45 6.78 -20.19 7.62
N PRO A 46 7.61 -20.58 6.63
CA PRO A 46 8.96 -21.12 6.86
C PRO A 46 9.91 -20.10 7.52
N THR A 47 9.56 -18.81 7.51
CA THR A 47 10.33 -17.75 8.18
C THR A 47 9.76 -17.38 9.55
N GLY A 48 8.62 -17.92 9.94
CA GLY A 48 7.90 -17.52 11.16
C GLY A 48 7.31 -16.10 11.08
N LEU A 49 7.33 -15.47 9.92
CA LEU A 49 6.78 -14.12 9.69
C LEU A 49 5.38 -14.20 9.10
N ARG A 50 4.52 -13.27 9.46
CA ARG A 50 3.27 -12.96 8.77
C ARG A 50 3.24 -11.51 8.35
N VAL A 51 2.44 -11.19 7.34
CA VAL A 51 2.21 -9.83 6.88
C VAL A 51 0.86 -9.35 7.39
N ILE A 52 0.82 -8.12 7.89
CA ILE A 52 -0.40 -7.44 8.31
C ILE A 52 -0.53 -6.19 7.44
N LYS A 53 -1.72 -5.93 6.93
CA LYS A 53 -2.04 -4.72 6.16
C LYS A 53 -2.70 -3.68 7.05
N THR A 54 -2.31 -2.41 6.91
CA THR A 54 -3.05 -1.29 7.48
C THR A 54 -2.91 -0.05 6.59
N HIS A 55 -3.91 0.83 6.63
CA HIS A 55 -3.85 2.19 6.09
C HIS A 55 -3.83 3.25 7.20
N LEU A 56 -3.70 2.83 8.46
CA LEU A 56 -3.63 3.75 9.57
C LEU A 56 -2.44 4.70 9.42
N GLU A 57 -2.63 5.92 9.89
CA GLU A 57 -1.56 6.88 10.07
C GLU A 57 -0.57 6.34 11.10
N TRP A 58 0.70 6.70 10.95
CA TRP A 58 1.74 6.22 11.85
C TRP A 58 1.42 6.36 13.35
N ALA A 59 0.85 7.49 13.75
CA ALA A 59 0.49 7.75 15.15
C ALA A 59 -0.56 6.79 15.72
N ARG A 60 -1.29 6.08 14.87
CA ARG A 60 -2.32 5.11 15.25
C ARG A 60 -1.90 3.65 15.09
N VAL A 61 -0.73 3.41 14.50
CA VAL A 61 -0.22 2.05 14.35
C VAL A 61 0.44 1.61 15.66
N PRO A 62 0.01 0.52 16.28
CA PRO A 62 0.70 -0.02 17.45
C PRO A 62 2.16 -0.29 17.12
N TYR A 63 3.06 0.34 17.86
CA TYR A 63 4.50 0.16 17.65
C TYR A 63 5.05 -0.96 18.53
N THR A 64 5.86 -1.82 17.93
CA THR A 64 6.69 -2.79 18.63
C THR A 64 8.05 -2.90 17.94
N PRO A 65 9.17 -2.98 18.68
CA PRO A 65 10.51 -3.11 18.10
C PRO A 65 10.73 -4.44 17.38
N GLN A 66 9.89 -5.45 17.64
CA GLN A 66 9.94 -6.75 16.97
C GLN A 66 9.32 -6.74 15.57
N ALA A 67 8.42 -5.79 15.29
CA ALA A 67 7.79 -5.70 13.99
C ALA A 67 8.64 -4.92 12.97
N ARG A 68 8.45 -5.24 11.70
CA ARG A 68 9.01 -4.51 10.55
C ARG A 68 7.90 -3.76 9.84
N TYR A 69 8.05 -2.45 9.72
CA TYR A 69 7.05 -1.56 9.12
C TYR A 69 7.48 -1.14 7.73
N ILE A 70 6.79 -1.64 6.72
CA ILE A 70 7.05 -1.31 5.30
C ILE A 70 5.98 -0.34 4.84
N CYS A 71 6.36 0.86 4.47
CA CYS A 71 5.47 1.87 3.93
C CYS A 71 5.81 2.12 2.45
N VAL A 72 4.81 2.04 1.59
CA VAL A 72 4.95 2.36 0.17
C VAL A 72 4.24 3.68 -0.09
N LEU A 73 5.02 4.70 -0.39
CA LEU A 73 4.52 6.01 -0.80
C LEU A 73 4.32 6.05 -2.31
N ARG A 74 3.41 6.90 -2.76
CA ARG A 74 3.12 7.09 -4.18
C ARG A 74 2.95 8.58 -4.47
N ASP A 75 3.18 8.98 -5.71
CA ASP A 75 2.83 10.34 -6.16
C ASP A 75 1.41 10.71 -5.71
N PRO A 76 1.18 11.90 -5.14
CA PRO A 76 -0.10 12.28 -4.54
C PRO A 76 -1.24 12.31 -5.54
N GLN A 77 -1.01 12.71 -6.79
CA GLN A 77 -2.04 12.76 -7.81
C GLN A 77 -2.45 11.35 -8.24
N ASP A 78 -1.47 10.48 -8.47
CA ASP A 78 -1.71 9.07 -8.78
C ASP A 78 -2.35 8.31 -7.61
N ALA A 79 -1.96 8.65 -6.38
CA ALA A 79 -2.56 8.09 -5.17
C ALA A 79 -4.02 8.52 -5.03
N PHE A 80 -4.32 9.81 -5.31
CA PHE A 80 -5.68 10.33 -5.32
C PHE A 80 -6.56 9.59 -6.33
N VAL A 81 -6.14 9.50 -7.60
CA VAL A 81 -6.90 8.82 -8.67
C VAL A 81 -7.15 7.37 -8.30
N SER A 82 -6.12 6.67 -7.81
CA SER A 82 -6.25 5.29 -7.35
C SER A 82 -7.25 5.15 -6.19
N SER A 83 -7.17 6.05 -5.21
CA SER A 83 -8.07 6.04 -4.04
C SER A 83 -9.51 6.39 -4.42
N TYR A 84 -9.70 7.29 -5.40
CA TYR A 84 -11.03 7.67 -5.89
C TYR A 84 -11.76 6.45 -6.45
N HIS A 85 -11.12 5.72 -7.37
CA HIS A 85 -11.72 4.51 -7.95
C HIS A 85 -11.94 3.43 -6.90
N PHE A 86 -10.96 3.20 -6.03
CA PHE A 86 -11.10 2.21 -4.96
C PHE A 86 -12.28 2.52 -4.04
N ILE A 87 -12.43 3.76 -3.57
CA ILE A 87 -13.52 4.14 -2.66
C ILE A 87 -14.86 4.07 -3.36
N ARG A 88 -14.93 4.51 -4.64
CA ARG A 88 -16.14 4.35 -5.44
C ARG A 88 -16.54 2.89 -5.52
N ASP A 89 -15.63 2.02 -5.90
CA ASP A 89 -15.96 0.64 -6.25
C ASP A 89 -16.18 -0.25 -5.01
N VAL A 90 -15.56 0.10 -3.87
CA VAL A 90 -15.59 -0.74 -2.66
C VAL A 90 -16.59 -0.23 -1.60
N PHE A 91 -16.87 1.08 -1.58
CA PHE A 91 -17.71 1.70 -0.55
C PHE A 91 -18.93 2.43 -1.08
N CYS A 92 -18.75 3.37 -2.01
CA CYS A 92 -19.76 4.38 -2.32
C CYS A 92 -20.64 4.03 -3.52
N GLY A 93 -20.17 3.22 -4.45
CA GLY A 93 -20.87 2.91 -5.69
C GLY A 93 -21.36 4.18 -6.40
N PRO A 94 -22.67 4.24 -6.73
CA PRO A 94 -23.26 5.40 -7.40
C PRO A 94 -23.34 6.65 -6.51
N LEU A 95 -23.18 6.53 -5.20
CA LEU A 95 -23.19 7.65 -4.26
C LEU A 95 -21.80 8.29 -4.05
N MET A 96 -20.85 7.97 -4.93
CA MET A 96 -19.50 8.54 -4.86
C MET A 96 -19.54 10.07 -4.96
N PRO A 97 -18.96 10.83 -3.99
CA PRO A 97 -18.86 12.27 -4.09
C PRO A 97 -18.12 12.73 -5.34
N SER A 98 -18.40 13.97 -5.78
CA SER A 98 -17.68 14.55 -6.92
C SER A 98 -16.17 14.54 -6.69
N VAL A 99 -15.40 14.54 -7.78
CA VAL A 99 -13.93 14.59 -7.77
C VAL A 99 -13.43 15.74 -6.89
N LYS A 100 -14.05 16.93 -7.00
CA LYS A 100 -13.68 18.11 -6.22
C LYS A 100 -13.83 17.88 -4.71
N VAL A 101 -14.99 17.38 -4.28
CA VAL A 101 -15.25 17.08 -2.86
C VAL A 101 -14.29 16.01 -2.37
N ARG A 102 -14.10 14.96 -3.14
CA ARG A 102 -13.20 13.88 -2.76
C ARG A 102 -11.74 14.33 -2.66
N LEU A 103 -11.29 15.23 -3.54
CA LEU A 103 -9.96 15.81 -3.49
C LEU A 103 -9.77 16.66 -2.22
N GLN A 104 -10.76 17.46 -1.84
CA GLN A 104 -10.71 18.22 -0.59
C GLN A 104 -10.57 17.29 0.63
N LEU A 105 -11.33 16.20 0.68
CA LEU A 105 -11.23 15.20 1.76
C LEU A 105 -9.87 14.51 1.76
N PHE A 106 -9.35 14.13 0.59
CA PHE A 106 -8.04 13.48 0.44
C PHE A 106 -6.89 14.36 0.92
N CYS A 107 -6.97 15.67 0.69
CA CYS A 107 -5.98 16.65 1.14
C CYS A 107 -6.18 17.13 2.58
N SER A 108 -7.31 16.81 3.21
CA SER A 108 -7.64 17.25 4.57
C SER A 108 -6.86 16.43 5.60
N GLU A 109 -6.23 17.10 6.57
CA GLU A 109 -5.52 16.44 7.68
C GLU A 109 -6.46 15.85 8.73
N ASN A 110 -7.68 16.33 8.77
CA ASN A 110 -8.69 15.94 9.76
C ASN A 110 -9.62 14.82 9.27
N PHE A 111 -9.43 14.34 8.06
CA PHE A 111 -10.27 13.26 7.53
C PHE A 111 -9.61 11.90 7.77
N PRO A 112 -10.36 10.87 8.16
CA PRO A 112 -9.83 9.52 8.31
C PRO A 112 -9.12 9.04 7.04
N PHE A 113 -7.96 8.42 7.20
CA PHE A 113 -7.09 8.00 6.09
C PHE A 113 -6.57 9.17 5.24
N SER A 114 -6.30 10.31 5.89
CA SER A 114 -5.66 11.48 5.28
C SER A 114 -4.33 11.10 4.64
N TRP A 115 -4.18 11.37 3.35
CA TRP A 115 -2.92 11.13 2.65
C TRP A 115 -1.76 12.00 3.21
N PRO A 116 -1.93 13.33 3.46
CA PRO A 116 -0.88 14.15 4.05
C PRO A 116 -0.45 13.69 5.44
N ALA A 117 -1.39 13.36 6.31
CA ALA A 117 -1.09 12.88 7.66
C ALA A 117 -0.37 11.52 7.62
N HIS A 118 -0.80 10.61 6.75
CA HIS A 118 -0.17 9.31 6.53
C HIS A 118 1.29 9.49 6.07
N VAL A 119 1.52 10.24 4.99
CA VAL A 119 2.87 10.46 4.44
C VAL A 119 3.77 11.15 5.46
N ARG A 120 3.28 12.23 6.12
CA ARG A 120 4.06 12.96 7.12
C ARG A 120 4.46 12.05 8.29
N GLY A 121 3.51 11.27 8.81
CA GLY A 121 3.74 10.37 9.93
C GLY A 121 4.81 9.32 9.62
N TYR A 122 4.71 8.64 8.50
CA TYR A 122 5.70 7.65 8.11
C TYR A 122 7.04 8.26 7.74
N TRP A 123 7.04 9.41 7.06
CA TRP A 123 8.26 10.10 6.67
C TRP A 123 9.05 10.66 7.85
N SER A 124 8.37 11.26 8.84
CA SER A 124 9.05 11.77 10.05
C SER A 124 9.76 10.66 10.82
N ALA A 125 9.24 9.46 10.74
CA ALA A 125 9.74 8.30 11.44
C ALA A 125 10.66 7.40 10.59
N ARG A 126 11.07 7.86 9.40
CA ARG A 126 11.89 7.09 8.45
C ARG A 126 13.27 6.66 8.96
N GLY A 127 13.80 7.36 9.96
CA GLY A 127 15.10 7.04 10.58
C GLY A 127 15.08 5.86 11.56
N LEU A 128 13.93 5.30 11.89
CA LEU A 128 13.84 4.15 12.78
C LEU A 128 14.29 2.87 12.07
N PRO A 129 15.12 2.04 12.72
CA PRO A 129 15.65 0.80 12.12
C PRO A 129 14.56 -0.24 11.79
N THR A 130 13.40 -0.10 12.41
CA THR A 130 12.23 -0.97 12.17
C THR A 130 11.39 -0.53 10.99
N ARG A 131 11.85 0.44 10.18
CA ARG A 131 11.08 0.99 9.06
C ARG A 131 11.82 0.97 7.75
N LEU A 132 11.06 0.61 6.73
CA LEU A 132 11.46 0.73 5.34
C LEU A 132 10.43 1.58 4.60
N ILE A 133 10.88 2.67 3.99
CA ILE A 133 10.08 3.45 3.06
C ILE A 133 10.53 3.16 1.64
N LEU A 134 9.56 2.86 0.80
CA LEU A 134 9.72 2.66 -0.64
C LEU A 134 8.76 3.58 -1.38
N THR A 135 9.02 3.87 -2.63
CA THR A 135 8.03 4.49 -3.51
C THR A 135 7.41 3.46 -4.44
N PHE A 136 6.17 3.70 -4.84
CA PHE A 136 5.49 2.85 -5.81
C PHE A 136 6.22 2.87 -7.16
N GLU A 137 6.73 4.03 -7.53
CA GLU A 137 7.50 4.26 -8.76
C GLU A 137 8.79 3.46 -8.77
N GLU A 138 9.53 3.42 -7.64
CA GLU A 138 10.72 2.60 -7.46
C GLU A 138 10.39 1.11 -7.59
N MET A 139 9.35 0.65 -6.93
CA MET A 139 8.92 -0.75 -7.00
C MET A 139 8.48 -1.17 -8.40
N LYS A 140 7.94 -0.24 -9.18
CA LYS A 140 7.47 -0.49 -10.53
C LYS A 140 8.60 -0.45 -11.55
N SER A 141 9.45 0.58 -11.52
CA SER A 141 10.52 0.78 -12.49
C SER A 141 11.70 -0.17 -12.27
N ASN A 142 11.94 -0.55 -11.04
CA ASN A 142 13.09 -1.39 -10.65
C ASN A 142 12.70 -2.43 -9.59
N PRO A 143 11.83 -3.40 -9.93
CA PRO A 143 11.25 -4.32 -8.95
C PRO A 143 12.30 -5.22 -8.27
N LYS A 144 13.33 -5.66 -8.98
CA LYS A 144 14.32 -6.59 -8.44
C LYS A 144 15.10 -6.01 -7.25
N PRO A 145 15.75 -4.83 -7.33
CA PRO A 145 16.37 -4.20 -6.17
C PRO A 145 15.38 -3.84 -5.05
N ALA A 146 14.15 -3.42 -5.39
CA ALA A 146 13.14 -3.12 -4.39
C ALA A 146 12.76 -4.37 -3.58
N LEU A 147 12.55 -5.51 -4.23
CA LEU A 147 12.28 -6.80 -3.58
C LEU A 147 13.46 -7.24 -2.71
N ALA A 148 14.71 -7.11 -3.20
CA ALA A 148 15.91 -7.42 -2.43
C ALA A 148 16.01 -6.56 -1.15
N ARG A 149 15.69 -5.27 -1.23
CA ARG A 149 15.63 -4.38 -0.06
C ARG A 149 14.56 -4.81 0.94
N ILE A 150 13.38 -5.22 0.46
CA ILE A 150 12.32 -5.74 1.32
C ILE A 150 12.78 -7.01 2.02
N ALA A 151 13.32 -7.98 1.29
CA ALA A 151 13.79 -9.25 1.86
C ALA A 151 14.87 -9.01 2.93
N LYS A 152 15.89 -8.21 2.62
CA LYS A 152 16.94 -7.82 3.58
C LYS A 152 16.35 -7.14 4.83
N PHE A 153 15.40 -6.22 4.64
CA PHE A 153 14.76 -5.52 5.75
C PHE A 153 13.91 -6.47 6.61
N MET A 154 13.26 -7.45 6.01
CA MET A 154 12.53 -8.48 6.72
C MET A 154 13.46 -9.50 7.44
N GLY A 155 14.77 -9.49 7.14
CA GLY A 155 15.73 -10.45 7.65
C GLY A 155 15.60 -11.83 6.99
N VAL A 156 15.13 -11.87 5.74
CA VAL A 156 14.92 -13.11 4.99
C VAL A 156 15.97 -13.21 3.88
N GLU A 157 16.82 -14.20 3.97
CA GLU A 157 17.74 -14.59 2.90
C GLU A 157 17.06 -15.60 1.99
N LEU A 158 16.91 -15.26 0.72
CA LEU A 158 16.28 -16.08 -0.30
C LEU A 158 17.34 -16.69 -1.20
N THR A 159 17.16 -17.95 -1.59
CA THR A 159 17.93 -18.55 -2.69
C THR A 159 17.61 -17.84 -4.01
N ALA A 160 18.39 -18.07 -5.06
CA ALA A 160 18.12 -17.51 -6.38
C ALA A 160 16.76 -17.95 -6.94
N GLU A 161 16.38 -19.21 -6.71
CA GLU A 161 15.10 -19.79 -7.11
C GLU A 161 13.93 -19.18 -6.35
N GLU A 162 14.03 -19.11 -5.01
CA GLU A 162 13.01 -18.45 -4.17
C GLU A 162 12.83 -17.00 -4.58
N PHE A 163 13.93 -16.27 -4.82
CA PHE A 163 13.86 -14.88 -5.23
C PHE A 163 13.19 -14.71 -6.61
N ALA A 164 13.48 -15.61 -7.57
CA ALA A 164 12.79 -15.61 -8.85
C ALA A 164 11.30 -15.88 -8.70
N GLY A 165 10.91 -16.81 -7.84
CA GLY A 165 9.52 -17.09 -7.50
C GLY A 165 8.81 -15.88 -6.86
N VAL A 166 9.47 -15.19 -5.91
CA VAL A 166 8.97 -13.95 -5.31
C VAL A 166 8.77 -12.88 -6.39
N GLN A 167 9.74 -12.70 -7.28
CA GLN A 167 9.65 -11.72 -8.36
C GLN A 167 8.48 -12.03 -9.31
N GLN A 168 8.32 -13.27 -9.70
CA GLN A 168 7.23 -13.71 -10.57
C GLN A 168 5.88 -13.47 -9.92
N LYS A 169 5.65 -13.99 -8.70
CA LYS A 169 4.37 -13.92 -7.99
C LYS A 169 4.01 -12.50 -7.51
N SER A 170 4.99 -11.59 -7.44
CA SER A 170 4.79 -10.17 -7.11
C SER A 170 4.69 -9.28 -8.35
N SER A 171 4.82 -9.82 -9.56
CA SER A 171 4.71 -9.04 -10.79
C SER A 171 3.28 -8.57 -11.04
N PHE A 172 3.16 -7.42 -11.72
CA PHE A 172 1.84 -6.90 -12.13
C PHE A 172 1.11 -7.90 -13.02
N ALA A 173 1.82 -8.54 -13.95
CA ALA A 173 1.24 -9.53 -14.87
C ALA A 173 0.63 -10.72 -14.10
N TYR A 174 1.36 -11.30 -13.14
CA TYR A 174 0.84 -12.38 -12.31
C TYR A 174 -0.39 -11.95 -11.50
N MET A 175 -0.28 -10.82 -10.80
CA MET A 175 -1.39 -10.35 -9.98
C MET A 175 -2.63 -9.99 -10.81
N LYS A 176 -2.45 -9.46 -12.02
CA LYS A 176 -3.57 -9.15 -12.93
C LYS A 176 -4.22 -10.42 -13.46
N ALA A 177 -3.44 -11.44 -13.82
CA ALA A 177 -3.96 -12.74 -14.23
C ALA A 177 -4.72 -13.43 -13.09
N ALA A 178 -4.22 -13.33 -11.86
CA ALA A 178 -4.83 -13.91 -10.66
C ALA A 178 -5.73 -12.90 -9.90
N ARG A 179 -6.34 -11.92 -10.58
CA ARG A 179 -7.05 -10.79 -9.95
C ARG A 179 -8.12 -11.19 -8.95
N ALA A 180 -8.76 -12.36 -9.12
CA ALA A 180 -9.76 -12.87 -8.19
C ALA A 180 -9.18 -13.06 -6.77
N LYS A 181 -7.93 -13.50 -6.65
CA LYS A 181 -7.22 -13.66 -5.37
C LYS A 181 -6.96 -12.32 -4.64
N PHE A 182 -7.08 -11.20 -5.33
CA PHE A 182 -6.83 -9.84 -4.84
C PHE A 182 -8.07 -8.96 -4.85
N LYS A 183 -9.24 -9.49 -5.18
CA LYS A 183 -10.48 -8.71 -5.25
C LYS A 183 -10.80 -8.15 -3.86
N PRO A 184 -10.97 -6.82 -3.70
CA PRO A 184 -11.28 -6.27 -2.38
C PRO A 184 -12.66 -6.77 -1.92
N PRO A 185 -12.87 -6.99 -0.60
CA PRO A 185 -14.20 -7.29 -0.09
C PRO A 185 -15.18 -6.13 -0.38
N ALA A 186 -16.47 -6.43 -0.48
CA ALA A 186 -17.50 -5.39 -0.52
C ALA A 186 -17.63 -4.82 0.89
N MET A 187 -17.29 -3.55 1.07
CA MET A 187 -17.33 -2.89 2.40
C MET A 187 -18.73 -2.35 2.72
N THR A 188 -19.57 -2.19 1.71
CA THR A 188 -20.96 -1.77 1.84
C THR A 188 -21.84 -2.47 0.80
N PRO A 189 -23.17 -2.47 0.96
CA PRO A 189 -24.09 -2.95 -0.06
C PRO A 189 -24.03 -2.17 -1.39
N LEU A 190 -23.44 -0.98 -1.38
CA LEU A 190 -23.25 -0.13 -2.57
C LEU A 190 -22.02 -0.49 -3.39
N ALA A 191 -21.18 -1.42 -2.90
CA ALA A 191 -19.96 -1.81 -3.58
C ALA A 191 -20.24 -2.38 -4.96
N SER A 192 -19.43 -2.00 -5.95
CA SER A 192 -19.52 -2.53 -7.30
C SER A 192 -19.29 -4.04 -7.33
N PRO A 193 -20.09 -4.82 -8.07
CA PRO A 193 -19.80 -6.24 -8.30
C PRO A 193 -18.48 -6.45 -9.04
N ASP A 194 -18.07 -5.51 -9.89
CA ASP A 194 -16.87 -5.57 -10.74
C ASP A 194 -15.65 -4.89 -10.13
N ARG A 195 -15.67 -4.64 -8.81
CA ARG A 195 -14.56 -3.98 -8.10
C ARG A 195 -13.24 -4.74 -8.27
N GLU A 196 -12.19 -4.00 -8.57
CA GLU A 196 -10.85 -4.54 -8.78
C GLU A 196 -9.81 -3.80 -7.91
N MET A 197 -8.87 -4.55 -7.29
CA MET A 197 -7.67 -3.98 -6.66
C MET A 197 -6.58 -3.69 -7.70
N ILE A 198 -6.45 -4.56 -8.70
CA ILE A 198 -5.40 -4.49 -9.72
C ILE A 198 -5.98 -3.87 -10.99
N ARG A 199 -6.05 -2.52 -11.03
CA ARG A 199 -6.68 -1.79 -12.15
C ARG A 199 -5.75 -1.72 -13.36
N ARG A 200 -4.90 -0.73 -13.46
CA ARG A 200 -4.01 -0.47 -14.62
C ARG A 200 -2.54 -0.66 -14.32
N GLY A 201 -2.10 -0.46 -13.07
CA GLY A 201 -0.68 -0.54 -12.70
C GLY A 201 0.17 0.56 -13.34
N GLU A 202 -0.41 1.69 -13.72
CA GLU A 202 0.26 2.80 -14.39
C GLU A 202 0.53 3.95 -13.41
N SER A 203 1.55 4.76 -13.72
CA SER A 203 1.87 6.01 -13.05
C SER A 203 1.78 7.16 -14.05
N GLY A 204 1.54 8.40 -13.56
CA GLY A 204 1.47 9.58 -14.41
C GLY A 204 0.15 9.72 -15.19
N ARG A 205 -0.94 9.11 -14.72
CA ARG A 205 -2.27 9.15 -15.35
C ARG A 205 -3.27 9.92 -14.50
N SER A 206 -2.79 10.94 -13.80
CA SER A 206 -3.65 11.82 -13.00
C SER A 206 -4.64 12.65 -13.83
N ASP A 207 -4.35 12.87 -15.10
CA ASP A 207 -5.20 13.51 -16.09
C ASP A 207 -6.57 12.81 -16.28
N GLU A 208 -6.69 11.57 -15.87
CA GLU A 208 -7.96 10.82 -15.87
C GLU A 208 -9.06 11.50 -15.03
N LEU A 209 -8.72 12.15 -13.92
CA LEU A 209 -9.66 12.81 -13.01
C LEU A 209 -9.28 14.26 -12.71
N LEU A 210 -8.00 14.60 -12.85
CA LEU A 210 -7.49 15.92 -12.55
C LEU A 210 -7.14 16.60 -13.87
N SER A 211 -7.80 17.71 -14.18
CA SER A 211 -7.38 18.56 -15.29
C SER A 211 -5.92 18.96 -15.08
N PRO A 212 -5.08 19.02 -16.13
CA PRO A 212 -3.72 19.53 -15.97
C PRO A 212 -3.80 20.91 -15.33
N PRO A 213 -2.93 21.23 -14.35
CA PRO A 213 -2.90 22.54 -13.77
C PRO A 213 -2.65 23.58 -14.89
N PRO A 214 -3.34 24.72 -14.90
CA PRO A 214 -2.99 25.81 -15.76
C PRO A 214 -1.50 26.13 -15.54
N ALA A 215 -0.73 26.28 -16.61
CA ALA A 215 0.72 26.19 -16.69
C ALA A 215 1.55 27.05 -15.69
N ALA A 216 0.94 27.83 -14.81
CA ALA A 216 1.64 28.70 -13.85
C ALA A 216 1.01 28.84 -12.44
N ALA A 217 -0.24 28.45 -12.20
CA ALA A 217 -0.95 28.88 -10.98
C ALA A 217 -1.05 27.84 -9.86
N ASP A 218 -0.95 26.56 -10.11
CA ASP A 218 -1.39 25.54 -9.14
C ASP A 218 -0.28 24.68 -8.47
N ARG A 219 0.98 25.04 -8.70
CA ARG A 219 2.09 24.47 -7.91
C ARG A 219 2.03 24.85 -6.42
N ARG A 220 1.08 25.71 -6.03
CA ARG A 220 0.91 26.14 -4.63
C ARG A 220 0.01 25.22 -3.81
N LEU A 221 -0.75 24.32 -4.44
CA LEU A 221 -1.64 23.35 -3.78
C LEU A 221 -0.97 22.01 -3.47
N VAL A 222 0.16 21.72 -4.09
CA VAL A 222 1.03 20.64 -3.62
C VAL A 222 1.80 21.20 -2.41
N PRO A 223 1.52 20.76 -1.17
CA PRO A 223 2.24 21.27 -0.03
C PRO A 223 3.73 21.11 -0.27
N ARG A 224 4.53 22.13 0.10
CA ARG A 224 6.00 22.12 0.07
C ARG A 224 6.63 21.03 0.96
N LEU A 225 5.95 19.91 1.14
CA LEU A 225 6.28 18.78 2.01
C LEU A 225 7.50 17.98 1.54
N PHE A 226 7.93 18.18 0.29
CA PHE A 226 9.05 17.42 -0.29
C PHE A 226 10.33 18.23 -0.55
N ARG A 227 10.44 19.45 -0.03
CA ARG A 227 11.79 20.05 0.03
C ARG A 227 12.52 19.47 1.24
N PRO A 228 13.61 18.72 1.05
CA PRO A 228 14.46 18.34 2.17
C PRO A 228 14.94 19.64 2.83
N ARG A 229 14.56 19.87 4.08
CA ARG A 229 15.28 20.86 4.89
C ARG A 229 16.72 20.39 4.93
N ARG A 230 17.61 21.15 4.33
CA ARG A 230 19.04 20.99 4.58
C ARG A 230 19.21 21.14 6.11
N GLN A 231 19.50 20.04 6.77
CA GLN A 231 19.97 20.13 8.15
C GLN A 231 21.35 20.80 8.08
N PRO A 232 21.64 21.80 8.93
CA PRO A 232 22.99 22.26 9.09
C PRO A 232 23.81 21.08 9.57
N VAL A 233 24.90 20.81 8.87
CA VAL A 233 25.95 19.90 9.33
C VAL A 233 26.53 20.57 10.58
N ALA A 234 26.32 19.99 11.76
CA ALA A 234 27.02 20.37 12.95
C ALA A 234 28.51 20.00 12.74
N VAL A 235 29.37 20.99 12.80
CA VAL A 235 30.84 20.88 12.83
C VAL A 235 31.24 20.34 14.20
#